data_3523d80c6234dd32154aa5874fd7b0ec
#
_entry.id   3523d80c6234dd32154aa5874fd7b0ec
#
_cell.length_a   1.000
_cell.length_b   1.000
_cell.length_c   1.000
_cell.angle_alpha   90.00
_cell.angle_beta   90.00
_cell.angle_gamma   90.00
#
_symmetry.space_group_name_H-M   'P 1'
#
loop_
_entity.id
_entity.type
_entity.pdbx_description
1 polymer ?
#
loop_
_entity_poly.entity_id
_entity_poly.type
_entity_poly.pdbx_seq_one_letter_code
_entity_poly.pdbx_strand_id
1 'polypeptide(L)'
;MHAVAADAGLRDQYEAVFGPMPALDDAANVDRVFANLGKAIAAYERLIMPGPSRFDAYVEAVLAGDARRQDELFSFDERAGLRLYLGKAQCTQCHNGPLLTNHEV
;
A
#
# COMPACT_ATOMS: atom_id res chain seq x y z
N MET A 1 8.12 -22.01 -1.36
CA MET A 1 8.74 -22.44 -2.63
C MET A 1 8.39 -23.88 -3.01
N HIS A 2 8.63 -24.86 -2.15
CA HIS A 2 8.28 -26.27 -2.46
C HIS A 2 6.81 -26.45 -2.80
N ALA A 3 5.88 -25.71 -2.15
CA ALA A 3 4.46 -25.74 -2.46
C ALA A 3 4.16 -25.27 -3.91
N VAL A 4 4.83 -24.20 -4.36
CA VAL A 4 4.69 -23.69 -5.74
C VAL A 4 5.25 -24.67 -6.75
N ALA A 5 6.38 -25.31 -6.44
CA ALA A 5 6.99 -26.31 -7.32
C ALA A 5 6.17 -27.62 -7.41
N ALA A 6 5.41 -27.95 -6.36
CA ALA A 6 4.58 -29.14 -6.29
C ALA A 6 3.18 -28.96 -6.88
N ASP A 7 2.66 -27.73 -6.95
CA ASP A 7 1.36 -27.39 -7.53
C ASP A 7 1.52 -27.07 -9.02
N ALA A 8 0.95 -27.90 -9.89
CA ALA A 8 1.09 -27.77 -11.34
C ALA A 8 0.56 -26.42 -11.85
N GLY A 9 -0.55 -25.92 -11.32
CA GLY A 9 -1.15 -24.66 -11.76
C GLY A 9 -0.32 -23.44 -11.35
N LEU A 10 0.26 -23.43 -10.15
CA LEU A 10 1.18 -22.37 -9.70
C LEU A 10 2.52 -22.44 -10.45
N ARG A 11 2.99 -23.62 -10.74
CA ARG A 11 4.19 -23.83 -11.53
C ARG A 11 4.02 -23.28 -12.95
N ASP A 12 2.93 -23.63 -13.63
CA ASP A 12 2.63 -23.13 -14.98
C ASP A 12 2.56 -21.59 -15.01
N GLN A 13 1.93 -20.97 -14.01
CA GLN A 13 1.88 -19.50 -13.87
C GLN A 13 3.28 -18.90 -13.65
N TYR A 14 4.10 -19.52 -12.82
CA TYR A 14 5.48 -19.10 -12.62
C TYR A 14 6.27 -19.17 -13.93
N GLU A 15 6.20 -20.30 -14.63
CA GLU A 15 6.96 -20.53 -15.87
C GLU A 15 6.51 -19.61 -17.02
N ALA A 16 5.25 -19.25 -17.07
CA ALA A 16 4.73 -18.28 -18.03
C ALA A 16 5.34 -16.87 -17.87
N VAL A 17 5.73 -16.49 -16.63
CA VAL A 17 6.28 -15.16 -16.34
C VAL A 17 7.80 -15.15 -16.29
N PHE A 18 8.40 -16.17 -15.69
CA PHE A 18 9.84 -16.19 -15.35
C PHE A 18 10.65 -17.20 -16.16
N GLY A 19 9.99 -17.95 -17.04
CA GLY A 19 10.59 -19.07 -17.76
C GLY A 19 10.67 -20.35 -16.92
N PRO A 20 11.25 -21.42 -17.47
CA PRO A 20 11.28 -22.72 -16.82
C PRO A 20 11.79 -22.67 -15.37
N MET A 21 11.04 -23.30 -14.47
CA MET A 21 11.40 -23.34 -13.06
C MET A 21 12.63 -24.26 -12.89
N PRO A 22 13.73 -23.74 -12.32
CA PRO A 22 14.91 -24.55 -12.10
C PRO A 22 14.67 -25.62 -11.03
N ALA A 23 15.49 -26.68 -11.04
CA ALA A 23 15.51 -27.64 -9.96
C ALA A 23 15.88 -26.97 -8.64
N LEU A 24 15.18 -27.30 -7.55
CA LEU A 24 15.41 -26.72 -6.22
C LEU A 24 16.42 -27.57 -5.41
N ASP A 25 17.49 -27.96 -6.05
CA ASP A 25 18.53 -28.87 -5.55
C ASP A 25 19.80 -28.13 -5.06
N ASP A 26 19.91 -26.84 -5.40
CA ASP A 26 21.00 -25.99 -4.93
C ASP A 26 20.47 -24.62 -4.43
N ALA A 27 21.28 -23.95 -3.61
CA ALA A 27 20.94 -22.68 -2.98
C ALA A 27 20.69 -21.57 -4.01
N ALA A 28 21.46 -21.50 -5.09
CA ALA A 28 21.34 -20.43 -6.09
C ALA A 28 20.00 -20.52 -6.84
N ASN A 29 19.56 -21.73 -7.17
CA ASN A 29 18.25 -21.96 -7.77
C ASN A 29 17.11 -21.64 -6.82
N VAL A 30 17.26 -22.01 -5.56
CA VAL A 30 16.30 -21.67 -4.50
C VAL A 30 16.19 -20.16 -4.35
N ASP A 31 17.29 -19.44 -4.25
CA ASP A 31 17.33 -17.98 -4.14
C ASP A 31 16.71 -17.28 -5.36
N ARG A 32 17.00 -17.81 -6.56
CA ARG A 32 16.41 -17.31 -7.81
C ARG A 32 14.87 -17.41 -7.81
N VAL A 33 14.34 -18.59 -7.44
CA VAL A 33 12.90 -18.79 -7.38
C VAL A 33 12.28 -17.91 -6.29
N PHE A 34 12.93 -17.80 -5.14
CA PHE A 34 12.48 -16.93 -4.06
C PHE A 34 12.42 -15.46 -4.49
N ALA A 35 13.47 -14.96 -5.14
CA ALA A 35 13.50 -13.59 -5.66
C ALA A 35 12.40 -13.34 -6.70
N ASN A 36 12.10 -14.31 -7.56
CA ASN A 36 11.03 -14.20 -8.55
C ASN A 36 9.64 -14.17 -7.90
N LEU A 37 9.40 -14.96 -6.85
CA LEU A 37 8.16 -14.89 -6.07
C LEU A 37 8.02 -13.52 -5.39
N GLY A 38 9.10 -12.99 -4.83
CA GLY A 38 9.13 -11.63 -4.28
C GLY A 38 8.77 -10.57 -5.32
N LYS A 39 9.27 -10.69 -6.55
CA LYS A 39 8.92 -9.80 -7.67
C LYS A 39 7.43 -9.89 -8.04
N ALA A 40 6.86 -11.11 -8.05
CA ALA A 40 5.43 -11.28 -8.32
C ALA A 40 4.56 -10.65 -7.24
N ILE A 41 4.92 -10.82 -5.97
CA ILE A 41 4.23 -10.18 -4.83
C ILE A 41 4.33 -8.65 -4.94
N ALA A 42 5.52 -8.12 -5.17
CA ALA A 42 5.72 -6.67 -5.33
C ALA A 42 4.95 -6.10 -6.54
N ALA A 43 4.81 -6.86 -7.62
CA ALA A 43 4.00 -6.46 -8.77
C ALA A 43 2.50 -6.40 -8.40
N TYR A 44 2.00 -7.37 -7.65
CA TYR A 44 0.64 -7.38 -7.14
C TYR A 44 0.38 -6.23 -6.16
N GLU A 45 1.28 -5.99 -5.21
CA GLU A 45 1.16 -4.90 -4.23
C GLU A 45 1.06 -3.51 -4.90
N ARG A 46 1.74 -3.30 -6.03
CA ARG A 46 1.62 -2.05 -6.80
C ARG A 46 0.23 -1.82 -7.38
N LEU A 47 -0.61 -2.86 -7.49
CA LEU A 47 -1.99 -2.74 -7.93
C LEU A 47 -2.95 -2.43 -6.78
N ILE A 48 -2.50 -2.60 -5.53
CA ILE A 48 -3.27 -2.26 -4.33
C ILE A 48 -3.14 -0.75 -4.10
N MET A 49 -3.83 0.02 -4.94
CA MET A 49 -3.91 1.46 -4.77
C MET A 49 -5.23 1.83 -4.09
N PRO A 50 -5.19 2.35 -2.85
CA PRO A 50 -6.39 2.90 -2.25
C PRO A 50 -6.91 4.06 -3.09
N GLY A 51 -8.21 4.10 -3.33
CA GLY A 51 -8.86 5.25 -3.92
C GLY A 51 -8.85 6.47 -2.97
N PRO A 52 -9.36 7.64 -3.41
CA PRO A 52 -9.47 8.82 -2.57
C PRO A 52 -10.23 8.51 -1.28
N SER A 53 -9.69 8.96 -0.16
CA SER A 53 -10.31 8.80 1.14
C SER A 53 -11.35 9.90 1.39
N ARG A 54 -12.17 9.74 2.43
CA ARG A 54 -13.05 10.81 2.90
C ARG A 54 -12.26 12.04 3.36
N PHE A 55 -11.03 11.85 3.85
CA PHE A 55 -10.12 12.92 4.21
C PHE A 55 -9.66 13.72 2.99
N ASP A 56 -9.33 13.06 1.88
CA ASP A 56 -8.93 13.75 0.65
C ASP A 56 -10.08 14.63 0.13
N ALA A 57 -11.32 14.10 0.12
CA ALA A 57 -12.49 14.88 -0.25
C ALA A 57 -12.73 16.08 0.67
N TYR A 58 -12.45 15.93 1.97
CA TYR A 58 -12.52 17.05 2.92
C TYR A 58 -11.46 18.10 2.62
N VAL A 59 -10.23 17.71 2.35
CA VAL A 59 -9.14 18.64 1.97
C VAL A 59 -9.50 19.40 0.68
N GLU A 60 -10.04 18.71 -0.31
CA GLU A 60 -10.53 19.38 -1.55
C GLU A 60 -11.61 20.41 -1.25
N ALA A 61 -12.57 20.08 -0.38
CA ALA A 61 -13.63 21.02 0.03
C ALA A 61 -13.06 22.22 0.79
N VAL A 62 -12.02 22.03 1.60
CA VAL A 62 -11.32 23.15 2.28
C VAL A 62 -10.63 24.05 1.28
N LEU A 63 -9.89 23.47 0.31
CA LEU A 63 -9.18 24.22 -0.73
C LEU A 63 -10.14 24.99 -1.65
N ALA A 64 -11.32 24.42 -1.92
CA ALA A 64 -12.38 25.08 -2.69
C ALA A 64 -13.17 26.13 -1.91
N GLY A 65 -13.00 26.23 -0.59
CA GLY A 65 -13.80 27.12 0.29
C GLY A 65 -15.26 26.67 0.43
N ASP A 66 -15.57 25.39 0.13
CA ASP A 66 -16.92 24.84 0.21
C ASP A 66 -17.24 24.41 1.65
N ALA A 67 -17.74 25.38 2.46
CA ALA A 67 -18.09 25.13 3.86
C ALA A 67 -19.18 24.07 4.03
N ARG A 68 -20.18 24.04 3.12
CA ARG A 68 -21.25 23.04 3.16
C ARG A 68 -20.70 21.64 2.98
N ARG A 69 -19.84 21.45 1.99
CA ARG A 69 -19.22 20.15 1.72
C ARG A 69 -18.29 19.70 2.85
N GLN A 70 -17.59 20.63 3.49
CA GLN A 70 -16.79 20.35 4.70
C GLN A 70 -17.67 19.81 5.84
N ASP A 71 -18.86 20.41 6.07
CA ASP A 71 -19.79 19.98 7.11
C ASP A 71 -20.43 18.62 6.81
N GLU A 72 -20.67 18.30 5.54
CA GLU A 72 -21.15 17.00 5.10
C GLU A 72 -20.12 15.89 5.28
N LEU A 73 -18.84 16.19 5.07
CA LEU A 73 -17.74 15.23 5.08
C LEU A 73 -17.19 14.97 6.48
N PHE A 74 -17.04 16.01 7.30
CA PHE A 74 -16.46 15.90 8.64
C PHE A 74 -17.40 16.53 9.69
N SER A 75 -17.71 15.75 10.71
CA SER A 75 -18.42 16.24 11.89
C SER A 75 -17.61 17.28 12.67
N PHE A 76 -18.25 17.94 13.62
CA PHE A 76 -17.56 18.87 14.52
C PHE A 76 -16.40 18.19 15.28
N ASP A 77 -16.62 16.98 15.80
CA ASP A 77 -15.62 16.26 16.58
C ASP A 77 -14.45 15.79 15.70
N GLU A 78 -14.69 15.34 14.47
CA GLU A 78 -13.64 14.97 13.52
C GLU A 78 -12.78 16.18 13.16
N ARG A 79 -13.37 17.35 12.96
CA ARG A 79 -12.62 18.60 12.72
C ARG A 79 -11.85 19.06 13.95
N ALA A 80 -12.42 18.85 15.15
CA ALA A 80 -11.70 19.14 16.40
C ALA A 80 -10.51 18.18 16.57
N GLY A 81 -10.70 16.89 16.28
CA GLY A 81 -9.62 15.89 16.25
C GLY A 81 -8.52 16.24 15.26
N LEU A 82 -8.89 16.65 14.03
CA LEU A 82 -7.92 17.07 13.01
C LEU A 82 -7.11 18.28 13.46
N ARG A 83 -7.73 19.26 14.14
CA ARG A 83 -7.02 20.42 14.71
C ARG A 83 -6.02 20.01 15.80
N LEU A 84 -6.38 19.03 16.62
CA LEU A 84 -5.45 18.47 17.60
C LEU A 84 -4.28 17.76 16.92
N TYR A 85 -4.57 16.92 15.92
CA TYR A 85 -3.59 16.19 15.13
C TYR A 85 -2.56 17.12 14.47
N LEU A 86 -3.01 18.18 13.81
CA LEU A 86 -2.16 19.18 13.15
C LEU A 86 -1.45 20.13 14.14
N GLY A 87 -1.99 20.30 15.35
CA GLY A 87 -1.53 21.28 16.30
C GLY A 87 -0.99 20.68 17.60
N LYS A 88 -1.72 20.89 18.69
CA LYS A 88 -1.24 20.65 20.06
C LYS A 88 -0.80 19.21 20.34
N ALA A 89 -1.40 18.22 19.69
CA ALA A 89 -1.04 16.81 19.88
C ALA A 89 0.27 16.42 19.17
N GLN A 90 0.77 17.27 18.26
CA GLN A 90 2.05 17.10 17.54
C GLN A 90 2.16 15.78 16.75
N CYS A 91 1.04 15.17 16.38
CA CYS A 91 1.04 13.90 15.66
C CYS A 91 1.76 13.98 14.31
N THR A 92 1.70 15.16 13.67
CA THR A 92 2.36 15.42 12.38
C THR A 92 3.88 15.43 12.42
N GLN A 93 4.49 15.41 13.60
CA GLN A 93 5.94 15.23 13.69
C GLN A 93 6.41 13.87 13.18
N CYS A 94 5.58 12.83 13.35
CA CYS A 94 5.84 11.47 12.85
C CYS A 94 4.88 11.08 11.73
N HIS A 95 3.63 11.54 11.80
CA HIS A 95 2.58 11.23 10.82
C HIS A 95 2.40 12.37 9.83
N ASN A 96 3.32 12.53 8.88
CA ASN A 96 3.33 13.59 7.89
C ASN A 96 3.26 13.05 6.46
N GLY A 97 3.33 13.96 5.48
CA GLY A 97 3.25 13.63 4.07
C GLY A 97 1.84 13.27 3.58
N PRO A 98 1.68 12.99 2.28
CA PRO A 98 0.37 12.80 1.64
C PRO A 98 -0.44 11.62 2.19
N LEU A 99 0.23 10.61 2.72
CA LEU A 99 -0.39 9.40 3.28
C LEU A 99 -0.46 9.44 4.82
N LEU A 100 -0.12 10.56 5.44
CA LEU A 100 -0.07 10.74 6.90
C LEU A 100 0.78 9.67 7.61
N THR A 101 1.82 9.24 6.95
CA THR A 101 2.79 8.27 7.46
C THR A 101 4.20 8.74 7.13
N ASN A 102 5.12 8.51 8.05
CA ASN A 102 6.52 8.73 7.79
C ASN A 102 7.06 7.59 6.92
N HIS A 103 7.28 7.87 5.63
CA HIS A 103 7.88 6.92 4.68
C HIS A 103 9.42 6.92 4.73
N GLU A 104 10.01 7.38 5.79
CA GLU A 104 11.44 7.20 6.01
C GLU A 104 11.72 5.72 6.26
N VAL A 105 12.06 5.03 5.19
CA VAL A 105 12.62 3.67 5.22
C VAL A 105 14.13 3.80 5.15
#